data_9e79bd00a2b8ff5bff2bf17e647f3db9
#
_entry.id   9e79bd00a2b8ff5bff2bf17e647f3db9
#
_cell.length_a   1.000
_cell.length_b   1.000
_cell.length_c   1.000
_cell.angle_alpha   90.00
_cell.angle_beta   90.00
_cell.angle_gamma   90.00
#
_symmetry.space_group_name_H-M   'P 1'
#
loop_
_entity.id
_entity.type
_entity.pdbx_description
1 polymer ?
#
loop_
_entity_poly.entity_id
_entity_poly.type
_entity_poly.pdbx_seq_one_letter_code
_entity_poly.pdbx_strand_id
1 'polypeptide(L)'
;MVAIENTIAGSLLHNYELLRDSGMQIVGEHKLRISHSIMCLPDEDWSDIKEVNSHPVALMQCRDFLKKHSDLKVVEADDTAGAAKAISMKQMRGHAAICSKFAAPLYGMKVLEEGIETNKHNFTRFLVLADPWIAEELSQPSQSNKASIVFSLPHNEGSLSQVLSI
;
A
#
# COMPACT_ATOMS: atom_id res chain seq x y z
N MET A 1 -12.33 3.00 2.73
CA MET A 1 -11.22 3.54 1.89
C MET A 1 -10.76 2.49 0.90
N VAL A 2 -10.47 2.89 -0.34
CA VAL A 2 -9.97 2.03 -1.40
C VAL A 2 -8.73 2.65 -2.05
N ALA A 3 -7.69 1.85 -2.24
CA ALA A 3 -6.48 2.28 -2.96
C ALA A 3 -6.78 2.31 -4.46
N ILE A 4 -6.40 3.37 -5.17
CA ILE A 4 -6.68 3.51 -6.62
C ILE A 4 -5.42 3.68 -7.45
N GLU A 5 -4.36 4.15 -6.85
CA GLU A 5 -3.11 4.46 -7.55
C GLU A 5 -1.92 4.34 -6.60
N ASN A 6 -0.83 3.80 -7.11
CA ASN A 6 0.46 3.81 -6.43
C ASN A 6 1.52 4.36 -7.39
N THR A 7 2.42 5.20 -6.90
CA THR A 7 3.43 5.88 -7.73
C THR A 7 4.43 4.93 -8.41
N ILE A 8 4.54 3.69 -7.93
CA ILE A 8 5.43 2.66 -8.50
C ILE A 8 4.64 1.65 -9.32
N ALA A 9 3.51 1.16 -8.77
CA ALA A 9 2.71 0.13 -9.41
C ALA A 9 1.71 0.68 -10.45
N GLY A 10 1.46 2.01 -10.46
CA GLY A 10 0.48 2.64 -11.34
C GLY A 10 -0.95 2.51 -10.84
N SER A 11 -1.90 2.57 -11.77
CA SER A 11 -3.33 2.51 -11.48
C SER A 11 -3.78 1.11 -11.11
N LEU A 12 -4.60 1.00 -10.06
CA LEU A 12 -5.19 -0.26 -9.60
C LEU A 12 -6.55 -0.45 -10.27
N LEU A 13 -6.53 -0.85 -11.54
CA LEU A 13 -7.71 -0.86 -12.43
C LEU A 13 -8.89 -1.65 -11.86
N HIS A 14 -8.64 -2.80 -11.22
CA HIS A 14 -9.69 -3.59 -10.58
C HIS A 14 -10.48 -2.78 -9.54
N ASN A 15 -9.81 -1.92 -8.77
CA ASN A 15 -10.46 -1.09 -7.76
C ASN A 15 -11.33 0.03 -8.38
N TYR A 16 -10.98 0.49 -9.59
CA TYR A 16 -11.84 1.42 -10.34
C TYR A 16 -13.13 0.73 -10.81
N GLU A 17 -13.07 -0.52 -11.23
CA GLU A 17 -14.25 -1.31 -11.60
C GLU A 17 -15.16 -1.51 -10.38
N LEU A 18 -14.60 -1.95 -9.26
CA LEU A 18 -15.36 -2.09 -8.01
C LEU A 18 -15.99 -0.78 -7.57
N LEU A 19 -15.28 0.34 -7.69
CA LEU A 19 -15.79 1.66 -7.34
C LEU A 19 -17.01 2.03 -8.22
N ARG A 20 -16.88 1.85 -9.54
CA ARG A 20 -17.96 2.12 -10.50
C ARG A 20 -19.24 1.31 -10.16
N ASP A 21 -19.06 0.04 -9.80
CA ASP A 21 -20.16 -0.90 -9.60
C ASP A 21 -20.74 -0.84 -8.17
N SER A 22 -20.03 -0.19 -7.22
CA SER A 22 -20.43 -0.12 -5.82
C SER A 22 -21.61 0.81 -5.52
N GLY A 23 -21.89 1.79 -6.37
CA GLY A 23 -22.84 2.87 -6.09
C GLY A 23 -22.41 3.85 -4.99
N MET A 24 -21.23 3.68 -4.41
CA MET A 24 -20.70 4.57 -3.37
C MET A 24 -20.19 5.90 -3.95
N GLN A 25 -20.25 6.94 -3.14
CA GLN A 25 -19.77 8.27 -3.51
C GLN A 25 -18.38 8.54 -2.90
N ILE A 26 -17.56 9.28 -3.64
CA ILE A 26 -16.25 9.72 -3.17
C ILE A 26 -16.46 10.97 -2.31
N VAL A 27 -16.11 10.89 -1.03
CA VAL A 27 -16.22 12.01 -0.07
C VAL A 27 -14.86 12.60 0.29
N GLY A 28 -13.77 11.96 -0.11
CA GLY A 28 -12.43 12.47 0.14
C GLY A 28 -11.34 11.62 -0.47
N GLU A 29 -10.12 12.10 -0.36
CA GLU A 29 -8.92 11.36 -0.75
C GLU A 29 -7.83 11.49 0.31
N HIS A 30 -6.98 10.48 0.37
CA HIS A 30 -5.79 10.48 1.21
C HIS A 30 -4.60 9.91 0.46
N LYS A 31 -3.46 10.59 0.54
CA LYS A 31 -2.21 10.14 -0.04
C LYS A 31 -1.28 9.69 1.07
N LEU A 32 -0.99 8.39 1.12
CA LEU A 32 -0.15 7.78 2.14
C LEU A 32 1.23 7.44 1.56
N ARG A 33 2.28 7.90 2.24
CA ARG A 33 3.63 7.46 1.94
C ARG A 33 3.80 6.01 2.41
N ILE A 34 4.27 5.15 1.52
CA ILE A 34 4.61 3.78 1.83
C ILE A 34 6.06 3.73 2.28
N SER A 35 6.28 3.30 3.51
CA SER A 35 7.60 3.09 4.09
C SER A 35 7.65 1.71 4.71
N HIS A 36 8.72 0.98 4.41
CA HIS A 36 8.93 -0.36 4.91
C HIS A 36 9.99 -0.37 5.99
N SER A 37 9.79 -1.23 6.96
CA SER A 37 10.74 -1.51 8.04
C SER A 37 10.95 -3.00 8.15
N ILE A 38 12.14 -3.42 8.54
CA ILE A 38 12.41 -4.80 8.91
C ILE A 38 12.33 -4.96 10.42
N MET A 39 11.70 -6.01 10.89
CA MET A 39 11.47 -6.27 12.31
C MET A 39 11.56 -7.75 12.64
N CYS A 40 11.93 -8.07 13.88
CA CYS A 40 12.09 -9.42 14.41
C CYS A 40 11.47 -9.55 15.80
N LEU A 41 11.62 -10.71 16.44
CA LEU A 41 11.27 -10.90 17.84
C LEU A 41 12.09 -9.96 18.73
N PRO A 42 11.54 -9.51 19.90
CA PRO A 42 12.15 -8.46 20.70
C PRO A 42 13.50 -8.83 21.33
N ASP A 43 13.74 -10.14 21.52
CA ASP A 43 14.96 -10.71 22.09
C ASP A 43 16.00 -11.14 21.05
N GLU A 44 15.78 -10.81 19.76
CA GLU A 44 16.69 -11.08 18.66
C GLU A 44 17.36 -9.81 18.11
N ASP A 45 18.52 -9.98 17.48
CA ASP A 45 19.28 -8.96 16.80
C ASP A 45 19.63 -9.37 15.36
N TRP A 46 20.28 -8.49 14.60
CA TRP A 46 20.69 -8.74 13.21
C TRP A 46 21.45 -10.05 13.02
N SER A 47 22.32 -10.43 13.99
CA SER A 47 23.10 -11.65 13.94
C SER A 47 22.29 -12.94 13.99
N ASP A 48 21.08 -12.87 14.50
CA ASP A 48 20.21 -14.02 14.66
C ASP A 48 19.37 -14.28 13.40
N ILE A 49 19.15 -13.23 12.56
CA ILE A 49 18.25 -13.30 11.43
C ILE A 49 18.86 -14.06 10.25
N LYS A 50 18.11 -15.04 9.75
CA LYS A 50 18.47 -15.89 8.60
C LYS A 50 17.44 -15.81 7.47
N GLU A 51 16.21 -15.42 7.79
CA GLU A 51 15.13 -15.43 6.84
C GLU A 51 14.29 -14.14 6.96
N VAL A 52 13.88 -13.58 5.80
CA VAL A 52 13.03 -12.39 5.71
C VAL A 52 11.74 -12.73 4.97
N ASN A 53 10.62 -12.43 5.59
CA ASN A 53 9.28 -12.77 5.12
C ASN A 53 8.47 -11.51 4.81
N SER A 54 7.85 -11.44 3.65
CA SER A 54 6.91 -10.37 3.29
C SER A 54 6.13 -10.67 2.01
N HIS A 55 5.15 -9.83 1.70
CA HIS A 55 4.46 -9.86 0.42
C HIS A 55 5.44 -9.56 -0.74
N PRO A 56 5.34 -10.25 -1.90
CA PRO A 56 6.25 -10.10 -3.04
C PRO A 56 6.48 -8.66 -3.47
N VAL A 57 5.42 -7.84 -3.50
CA VAL A 57 5.53 -6.41 -3.86
C VAL A 57 6.39 -5.63 -2.88
N ALA A 58 6.29 -5.89 -1.57
CA ALA A 58 7.12 -5.24 -0.57
C ALA A 58 8.59 -5.68 -0.65
N LEU A 59 8.83 -6.97 -0.91
CA LEU A 59 10.19 -7.50 -1.15
C LEU A 59 10.82 -6.83 -2.38
N MET A 60 10.09 -6.72 -3.48
CA MET A 60 10.53 -6.01 -4.69
C MET A 60 10.84 -4.54 -4.42
N GLN A 61 10.02 -3.86 -3.61
CA GLN A 61 10.22 -2.47 -3.23
C GLN A 61 11.45 -2.27 -2.33
N CYS A 62 11.90 -3.29 -1.61
CA CYS A 62 13.08 -3.29 -0.75
C CYS A 62 14.31 -3.96 -1.40
N ARG A 63 14.32 -4.10 -2.74
CA ARG A 63 15.33 -4.85 -3.49
C ARG A 63 16.77 -4.45 -3.18
N ASP A 64 17.07 -3.15 -3.10
CA ASP A 64 18.43 -2.69 -2.92
C ASP A 64 18.92 -2.92 -1.48
N PHE A 65 18.02 -2.89 -0.51
CA PHE A 65 18.29 -3.30 0.85
C PHE A 65 18.59 -4.81 0.93
N LEU A 66 17.73 -5.64 0.34
CA LEU A 66 17.91 -7.10 0.34
C LEU A 66 19.18 -7.54 -0.39
N LYS A 67 19.62 -6.82 -1.43
CA LYS A 67 20.91 -7.09 -2.09
C LYS A 67 22.13 -6.86 -1.18
N LYS A 68 22.05 -5.91 -0.25
CA LYS A 68 23.14 -5.67 0.73
C LYS A 68 23.19 -6.74 1.82
N HIS A 69 22.08 -7.45 2.02
CA HIS A 69 21.92 -8.55 2.97
C HIS A 69 21.65 -9.87 2.24
N SER A 70 22.54 -10.20 1.29
CA SER A 70 22.37 -11.35 0.39
C SER A 70 22.52 -12.71 1.08
N ASP A 71 22.95 -12.73 2.32
CA ASP A 71 22.99 -13.88 3.23
C ASP A 71 21.61 -14.27 3.77
N LEU A 72 20.65 -13.35 3.70
CA LEU A 72 19.27 -13.62 4.14
C LEU A 72 18.48 -14.38 3.08
N LYS A 73 17.82 -15.45 3.51
CA LYS A 73 16.84 -16.15 2.68
C LYS A 73 15.56 -15.31 2.60
N VAL A 74 15.16 -14.96 1.40
CA VAL A 74 13.90 -14.21 1.16
C VAL A 74 12.76 -15.18 0.91
N VAL A 75 11.66 -15.03 1.65
CA VAL A 75 10.46 -15.88 1.58
C VAL A 75 9.22 -15.02 1.37
N GLU A 76 8.43 -15.41 0.40
CA GLU A 76 7.16 -14.74 0.09
C GLU A 76 6.06 -15.15 1.08
N ALA A 77 5.25 -14.18 1.47
CA ALA A 77 4.07 -14.34 2.31
C ALA A 77 2.86 -13.64 1.65
N ASP A 78 1.66 -14.02 2.04
CA ASP A 78 0.42 -13.48 1.46
C ASP A 78 0.21 -11.99 1.80
N ASP A 79 0.79 -11.52 2.92
CA ASP A 79 0.60 -10.16 3.44
C ASP A 79 1.85 -9.70 4.21
N THR A 80 2.07 -8.38 4.24
CA THR A 80 3.21 -7.77 4.93
C THR A 80 3.08 -7.83 6.46
N ALA A 81 1.99 -7.30 7.00
CA ALA A 81 1.73 -7.29 8.45
C ALA A 81 1.37 -8.69 8.96
N GLY A 82 0.75 -9.52 8.11
CA GLY A 82 0.48 -10.94 8.39
C GLY A 82 1.76 -11.74 8.61
N ALA A 83 2.83 -11.46 7.87
CA ALA A 83 4.14 -12.08 8.10
C ALA A 83 4.67 -11.73 9.50
N ALA A 84 4.64 -10.45 9.89
CA ALA A 84 5.05 -10.02 11.24
C ALA A 84 4.19 -10.68 12.33
N LYS A 85 2.86 -10.73 12.13
CA LYS A 85 1.93 -11.41 13.03
C LYS A 85 2.28 -12.90 13.19
N ALA A 86 2.54 -13.59 12.10
CA ALA A 86 2.87 -15.02 12.11
C ALA A 86 4.17 -15.29 12.87
N ILE A 87 5.22 -14.49 12.65
CA ILE A 87 6.49 -14.60 13.36
C ILE A 87 6.29 -14.41 14.86
N SER A 88 5.56 -13.35 15.26
CA SER A 88 5.28 -13.07 16.67
C SER A 88 4.45 -14.18 17.32
N MET A 89 3.32 -14.55 16.74
CA MET A 89 2.42 -15.56 17.34
C MET A 89 3.04 -16.94 17.43
N LYS A 90 3.86 -17.34 16.45
CA LYS A 90 4.51 -18.66 16.41
C LYS A 90 5.90 -18.66 17.04
N GLN A 91 6.39 -17.50 17.52
CA GLN A 91 7.73 -17.32 18.10
C GLN A 91 8.83 -17.87 17.17
N MET A 92 8.77 -17.47 15.88
CA MET A 92 9.67 -17.97 14.85
C MET A 92 11.04 -17.30 14.96
N ARG A 93 11.98 -17.95 15.61
CA ARG A 93 13.35 -17.45 15.77
C ARG A 93 14.15 -17.49 14.47
N GLY A 94 15.01 -16.50 14.29
CA GLY A 94 15.80 -16.34 13.08
C GLY A 94 15.02 -15.76 11.89
N HIS A 95 13.77 -15.34 12.12
CA HIS A 95 12.89 -14.78 11.10
C HIS A 95 12.64 -13.29 11.32
N ALA A 96 12.73 -12.53 10.25
CA ALA A 96 12.31 -11.13 10.22
C ALA A 96 11.13 -10.93 9.25
N ALA A 97 10.36 -9.88 9.48
CA ALA A 97 9.32 -9.43 8.55
C ALA A 97 9.64 -8.05 7.98
N ILE A 98 9.31 -7.83 6.70
CA ILE A 98 9.27 -6.49 6.10
C ILE A 98 7.83 -6.04 6.02
N CYS A 99 7.49 -4.98 6.76
CA CYS A 99 6.16 -4.37 6.76
C CYS A 99 6.22 -2.91 7.24
N SER A 100 5.06 -2.29 7.47
CA SER A 100 5.00 -0.97 8.10
C SER A 100 5.48 -1.03 9.54
N LYS A 101 6.22 0.00 9.99
CA LYS A 101 6.70 0.09 11.38
C LYS A 101 5.58 0.04 12.42
N PHE A 102 4.37 0.40 12.05
CA PHE A 102 3.20 0.34 12.93
C PHE A 102 2.82 -1.09 13.33
N ALA A 103 3.29 -2.09 12.61
CA ALA A 103 3.11 -3.49 12.99
C ALA A 103 3.96 -3.89 14.23
N ALA A 104 5.07 -3.20 14.47
CA ALA A 104 5.97 -3.53 15.58
C ALA A 104 5.29 -3.42 16.95
N PRO A 105 4.70 -2.28 17.36
CA PRO A 105 3.99 -2.22 18.64
C PRO A 105 2.74 -3.11 18.69
N LEU A 106 2.08 -3.32 17.53
CA LEU A 106 0.87 -4.14 17.44
C LEU A 106 1.14 -5.62 17.73
N TYR A 107 2.30 -6.12 17.31
CA TYR A 107 2.67 -7.54 17.44
C TYR A 107 3.84 -7.77 18.40
N GLY A 108 4.25 -6.75 19.20
CA GLY A 108 5.35 -6.88 20.14
C GLY A 108 6.69 -7.21 19.47
N MET A 109 6.93 -6.65 18.28
CA MET A 109 8.15 -6.87 17.51
C MET A 109 9.14 -5.72 17.73
N LYS A 110 10.43 -6.00 17.51
CA LYS A 110 11.52 -5.03 17.52
C LYS A 110 11.86 -4.60 16.10
N VAL A 111 11.86 -3.30 15.84
CA VAL A 111 12.31 -2.75 14.55
C VAL A 111 13.82 -2.77 14.50
N LEU A 112 14.40 -3.43 13.50
CA LEU A 112 15.84 -3.47 13.25
C LEU A 112 16.30 -2.27 12.40
N GLU A 113 15.53 -1.94 11.35
CA GLU A 113 15.80 -0.79 10.48
C GLU A 113 14.51 -0.24 9.87
N GLU A 114 14.41 1.09 9.76
CA GLU A 114 13.29 1.80 9.15
C GLU A 114 13.67 2.36 7.77
N GLY A 115 12.65 2.50 6.91
CA GLY A 115 12.82 3.17 5.64
C GLY A 115 13.71 2.40 4.67
N ILE A 116 13.55 1.09 4.61
CA ILE A 116 14.39 0.20 3.79
C ILE A 116 13.94 0.09 2.32
N GLU A 117 12.83 0.76 1.96
CA GLU A 117 12.38 0.81 0.57
C GLU A 117 13.41 1.51 -0.34
N THR A 118 13.63 0.94 -1.53
CA THR A 118 14.55 1.46 -2.56
C THR A 118 14.14 2.85 -3.04
N ASN A 119 12.83 3.06 -3.32
CA ASN A 119 12.30 4.34 -3.75
C ASN A 119 11.56 5.04 -2.61
N LYS A 120 12.12 6.14 -2.12
CA LYS A 120 11.55 6.95 -1.03
C LYS A 120 10.32 7.77 -1.44
N HIS A 121 10.05 7.91 -2.73
CA HIS A 121 8.87 8.58 -3.30
C HIS A 121 7.75 7.59 -3.64
N ASN A 122 7.56 6.58 -2.78
CA ASN A 122 6.48 5.60 -2.89
C ASN A 122 5.25 6.11 -2.14
N PHE A 123 4.18 6.43 -2.88
CA PHE A 123 2.91 6.88 -2.32
C PHE A 123 1.75 6.08 -2.91
N THR A 124 0.79 5.76 -2.06
CA THR A 124 -0.50 5.21 -2.48
C THR A 124 -1.58 6.24 -2.27
N ARG A 125 -2.40 6.45 -3.28
CA ARG A 125 -3.58 7.30 -3.24
C ARG A 125 -4.80 6.46 -2.93
N PHE A 126 -5.53 6.85 -1.89
CA PHE A 126 -6.76 6.22 -1.44
C PHE A 126 -7.93 7.17 -1.65
N LEU A 127 -9.07 6.63 -2.05
CA LEU A 127 -10.35 7.33 -2.01
C LEU A 127 -11.10 6.94 -0.74
N VAL A 128 -11.73 7.92 -0.11
CA VAL A 128 -12.68 7.73 0.98
C VAL A 128 -14.06 7.67 0.38
N LEU A 129 -14.77 6.60 0.63
CA LEU A 129 -16.08 6.32 0.08
C LEU A 129 -17.13 6.33 1.19
N ALA A 130 -18.33 6.77 0.88
CA ALA A 130 -19.48 6.71 1.75
C ALA A 130 -20.73 6.30 0.95
N ASP A 131 -21.72 5.77 1.65
CA ASP A 131 -23.06 5.59 1.10
C ASP A 131 -23.63 6.94 0.67
N PRO A 132 -24.48 7.00 -0.37
CA PRO A 132 -25.02 8.25 -0.91
C PRO A 132 -25.65 9.16 0.14
N TRP A 133 -26.42 8.61 1.08
CA TRP A 133 -27.07 9.38 2.13
C TRP A 133 -26.06 9.99 3.14
N ILE A 134 -25.01 9.28 3.51
CA ILE A 134 -23.92 9.84 4.34
C ILE A 134 -23.12 10.88 3.55
N ALA A 135 -22.90 10.62 2.26
CA ALA A 135 -22.18 11.53 1.40
C ALA A 135 -22.91 12.87 1.26
N GLU A 136 -24.24 12.87 1.21
CA GLU A 136 -25.06 14.08 1.18
C GLU A 136 -24.91 14.90 2.48
N GLU A 137 -24.93 14.23 3.64
CA GLU A 137 -24.71 14.90 4.95
C GLU A 137 -23.28 15.49 5.08
N LEU A 138 -22.27 14.78 4.56
CA LEU A 138 -20.87 15.21 4.59
C LEU A 138 -20.54 16.24 3.51
N SER A 139 -21.36 16.33 2.47
CA SER A 139 -21.09 17.17 1.31
C SER A 139 -21.27 18.66 1.65
N GLN A 140 -20.23 19.42 1.37
CA GLN A 140 -20.27 20.88 1.36
C GLN A 140 -19.93 21.34 -0.07
N PRO A 141 -20.94 21.52 -0.95
CA PRO A 141 -20.70 21.82 -2.38
C PRO A 141 -19.78 23.02 -2.61
N SER A 142 -19.82 24.03 -1.72
CA SER A 142 -18.96 25.20 -1.77
C SER A 142 -17.47 24.91 -1.48
N GLN A 143 -17.14 23.75 -0.89
CA GLN A 143 -15.79 23.31 -0.58
C GLN A 143 -15.28 22.22 -1.53
N SER A 144 -16.13 21.72 -2.45
CA SER A 144 -15.71 20.72 -3.43
C SER A 144 -14.78 21.35 -4.45
N ASN A 145 -13.55 20.81 -4.51
CA ASN A 145 -12.48 21.33 -5.39
C ASN A 145 -11.97 20.28 -6.39
N LYS A 146 -12.55 19.09 -6.40
CA LYS A 146 -12.20 17.99 -7.31
C LYS A 146 -13.46 17.26 -7.79
N ALA A 147 -13.40 16.76 -9.02
CA ALA A 147 -14.40 15.88 -9.59
C ALA A 147 -13.73 14.63 -10.17
N SER A 148 -14.37 13.49 -10.03
CA SER A 148 -14.00 12.25 -10.70
C SER A 148 -15.00 11.96 -11.80
N ILE A 149 -14.52 11.81 -13.03
CA ILE A 149 -15.37 11.60 -14.22
C ILE A 149 -14.98 10.25 -14.82
N VAL A 150 -15.98 9.41 -15.06
CA VAL A 150 -15.85 8.17 -15.84
C VAL A 150 -16.67 8.32 -17.11
N PHE A 151 -16.05 8.16 -18.26
CA PHE A 151 -16.71 8.27 -19.54
C PHE A 151 -16.20 7.23 -20.53
N SER A 152 -17.03 6.87 -21.49
CA SER A 152 -16.66 6.01 -22.61
C SER A 152 -16.51 6.86 -23.87
N LEU A 153 -15.53 6.50 -24.70
CA LEU A 153 -15.28 7.16 -25.97
C LEU A 153 -15.38 6.15 -27.11
N PRO A 154 -15.88 6.56 -28.28
CA PRO A 154 -15.70 5.77 -29.48
C PRO A 154 -14.20 5.64 -29.80
N HIS A 155 -13.77 4.47 -30.26
CA HIS A 155 -12.37 4.21 -30.58
C HIS A 155 -12.01 4.79 -31.95
N ASN A 156 -12.03 6.13 -32.05
CA ASN A 156 -11.68 6.88 -33.25
C ASN A 156 -10.52 7.82 -32.98
N GLU A 157 -9.79 8.16 -34.02
CA GLU A 157 -8.70 9.14 -33.95
C GLU A 157 -9.24 10.50 -33.46
N GLY A 158 -8.57 11.09 -32.46
CA GLY A 158 -8.95 12.40 -31.89
C GLY A 158 -10.07 12.40 -30.86
N SER A 159 -10.78 11.29 -30.59
CA SER A 159 -11.91 11.26 -29.65
C SER A 159 -11.55 11.76 -28.26
N LEU A 160 -10.41 11.36 -27.70
CA LEU A 160 -9.95 11.83 -26.40
C LEU A 160 -9.62 13.32 -26.40
N SER A 161 -8.95 13.78 -27.46
CA SER A 161 -8.58 15.19 -27.62
C SER A 161 -9.82 16.09 -27.70
N GLN A 162 -10.87 15.66 -28.37
CA GLN A 162 -12.14 16.42 -28.47
C GLN A 162 -12.81 16.59 -27.10
N VAL A 163 -12.81 15.55 -26.25
CA VAL A 163 -13.43 15.63 -24.91
C VAL A 163 -12.59 16.46 -23.94
N LEU A 164 -11.25 16.45 -24.07
CA LEU A 164 -10.35 17.22 -23.20
C LEU A 164 -10.13 18.66 -23.65
N SER A 165 -10.66 19.05 -24.81
CA SER A 165 -10.51 20.40 -25.39
C SER A 165 -11.69 21.36 -25.05
N ILE A 166 -12.37 21.13 -23.91
CA ILE A 166 -13.49 21.97 -23.43
C ILE A 166 -12.96 23.10 -22.54
#